data_d0cb243a0c911e36829de1e4f135f2a6
#
_entry.id   d0cb243a0c911e36829de1e4f135f2a6
#
_cell.length_a   1.000
_cell.length_b   1.000
_cell.length_c   1.000
_cell.angle_alpha   90.00
_cell.angle_beta   90.00
_cell.angle_gamma   90.00
#
_symmetry.space_group_name_H-M   'P 1'
#
loop_
_entity.id
_entity.type
_entity.pdbx_description
1 polymer ?
#
loop_
_entity_poly.entity_id
_entity_poly.type
_entity_poly.pdbx_seq_one_letter_code
_entity_poly.pdbx_strand_id
1 'polypeptide(L)'
;MKKAFLSVLLLLSSASAAQIKGADGVTVNISNPKRVVALNATTVEMIYRLGKQKTIVGTDVTGVYPPNKIPSVGHWAQLPVEGIISLKPDLVIGTADNFAAGKNGTVVQQLRAAGVKVLVLPASDTGGLSGVKTRLNMLGQVYNVPNAAASLTKSFDTTMKAVAANKPKKTPKVIFLYAHSASDASIYGTEGGANELITLAGGKNAAPFKDTKALTAEALVAINPDAIVMLERGLEGVGGVEGLLKMPGIAQTNAGRNKRVYTVDNSIRWIGPRLPEFALKLARQFKADFR
;
A
#
# COMPACT_ATOMS: atom_id res chain seq x y z
N MET A 1 2.25 23.59 66.54
CA MET A 1 2.76 23.39 65.18
C MET A 1 2.01 22.21 64.53
N LYS A 2 0.98 22.48 63.73
CA LYS A 2 0.18 21.45 63.06
C LYS A 2 0.78 21.25 61.64
N LYS A 3 1.33 20.05 61.41
CA LYS A 3 1.81 19.62 60.07
C LYS A 3 0.60 19.17 59.25
N ALA A 4 0.28 19.94 58.19
CA ALA A 4 -0.71 19.53 57.20
C ALA A 4 -0.04 18.53 56.22
N PHE A 5 -0.55 17.29 56.21
CA PHE A 5 -0.21 16.32 55.15
C PHE A 5 -1.03 16.61 53.92
N LEU A 6 -0.36 17.02 52.85
CA LEU A 6 -0.95 17.24 51.55
C LEU A 6 -0.93 15.86 50.81
N SER A 7 -2.05 15.15 50.81
CA SER A 7 -2.21 13.93 50.02
C SER A 7 -2.39 14.29 48.55
N VAL A 8 -1.37 14.05 47.75
CA VAL A 8 -1.45 14.15 46.29
C VAL A 8 -2.17 12.88 45.79
N LEU A 9 -3.43 13.03 45.40
CA LEU A 9 -4.21 11.97 44.73
C LEU A 9 -3.76 11.86 43.28
N LEU A 10 -2.90 10.89 42.97
CA LEU A 10 -2.56 10.56 41.58
C LEU A 10 -3.81 9.93 40.92
N LEU A 11 -4.51 10.70 40.11
CA LEU A 11 -5.53 10.21 39.18
C LEU A 11 -4.83 9.37 38.12
N LEU A 12 -4.74 8.06 38.32
CA LEU A 12 -4.40 7.10 37.25
C LEU A 12 -5.57 7.10 36.24
N SER A 13 -5.43 7.90 35.21
CA SER A 13 -6.28 7.81 34.02
C SER A 13 -6.04 6.45 33.36
N SER A 14 -6.90 5.47 33.67
CA SER A 14 -6.95 4.21 32.94
C SER A 14 -7.41 4.51 31.51
N ALA A 15 -6.47 4.49 30.56
CA ALA A 15 -6.84 4.58 29.16
C ALA A 15 -7.80 3.43 28.82
N SER A 16 -9.07 3.76 28.62
CA SER A 16 -10.09 2.78 28.21
C SER A 16 -9.65 2.13 26.90
N ALA A 17 -9.77 0.82 26.80
CA ALA A 17 -9.47 0.11 25.57
C ALA A 17 -10.40 0.60 24.44
N ALA A 18 -9.83 0.96 23.30
CA ALA A 18 -10.62 1.35 22.15
C ALA A 18 -11.37 0.14 21.58
N GLN A 19 -12.65 0.31 21.29
CA GLN A 19 -13.47 -0.68 20.61
C GLN A 19 -13.40 -0.38 19.09
N ILE A 20 -12.72 -1.22 18.34
CA ILE A 20 -12.50 -0.99 16.91
C ILE A 20 -13.20 -2.10 16.13
N LYS A 21 -14.18 -1.71 15.31
CA LYS A 21 -14.89 -2.65 14.45
C LYS A 21 -14.06 -2.91 13.19
N GLY A 22 -13.68 -4.16 12.98
CA GLY A 22 -12.99 -4.61 11.76
C GLY A 22 -13.90 -4.64 10.54
N ALA A 23 -13.31 -4.78 9.36
CA ALA A 23 -14.03 -4.92 8.09
C ALA A 23 -14.84 -6.24 8.01
N ASP A 24 -14.49 -7.22 8.82
CA ASP A 24 -15.22 -8.47 9.00
C ASP A 24 -16.40 -8.36 10.00
N GLY A 25 -16.69 -7.16 10.50
CA GLY A 25 -17.77 -6.88 11.44
C GLY A 25 -17.44 -7.17 12.90
N VAL A 26 -16.28 -7.77 13.20
CA VAL A 26 -15.88 -8.13 14.57
C VAL A 26 -15.26 -6.93 15.28
N THR A 27 -15.71 -6.65 16.50
CA THR A 27 -15.14 -5.58 17.33
C THR A 27 -13.96 -6.12 18.16
N VAL A 28 -12.84 -5.46 18.05
CA VAL A 28 -11.61 -5.77 18.80
C VAL A 28 -11.38 -4.73 19.88
N ASN A 29 -11.30 -5.19 21.14
CA ASN A 29 -10.97 -4.34 22.29
C ASN A 29 -9.46 -4.30 22.47
N ILE A 30 -8.82 -3.20 22.08
CA ILE A 30 -7.38 -3.04 22.18
C ILE A 30 -6.99 -1.58 22.36
N SER A 31 -5.90 -1.35 23.08
CA SER A 31 -5.27 -0.05 23.20
C SER A 31 -3.77 -0.23 23.30
N ASN A 32 -3.05 0.49 22.43
CA ASN A 32 -1.60 0.62 22.45
C ASN A 32 -0.86 -0.74 22.52
N PRO A 33 -1.06 -1.64 21.55
CA PRO A 33 -0.44 -2.97 21.53
C PRO A 33 1.08 -2.86 21.53
N LYS A 34 1.76 -3.87 22.09
CA LYS A 34 3.22 -3.92 22.24
C LYS A 34 3.88 -4.91 21.29
N ARG A 35 3.15 -5.93 20.88
CA ARG A 35 3.65 -7.00 20.00
C ARG A 35 2.67 -7.22 18.85
N VAL A 36 2.94 -6.60 17.72
CA VAL A 36 2.04 -6.60 16.57
C VAL A 36 2.66 -7.41 15.43
N VAL A 37 1.91 -8.34 14.90
CA VAL A 37 2.18 -8.88 13.57
C VAL A 37 1.38 -8.04 12.58
N ALA A 38 2.10 -7.29 11.75
CA ALA A 38 1.53 -6.39 10.74
C ALA A 38 1.67 -7.00 9.36
N LEU A 39 0.55 -7.36 8.75
CA LEU A 39 0.49 -7.99 7.44
C LEU A 39 0.18 -6.93 6.38
N ASN A 40 0.76 -7.10 5.17
CA ASN A 40 0.67 -6.15 4.07
C ASN A 40 1.61 -4.93 4.21
N ALA A 41 2.31 -4.62 3.13
CA ALA A 41 3.28 -3.51 3.06
C ALA A 41 2.72 -2.17 3.53
N THR A 42 1.47 -1.85 3.16
CA THR A 42 0.88 -0.55 3.52
C THR A 42 0.51 -0.46 5.00
N THR A 43 0.11 -1.56 5.63
CA THR A 43 -0.14 -1.63 7.08
C THR A 43 1.15 -1.38 7.85
N VAL A 44 2.24 -2.05 7.47
CA VAL A 44 3.58 -1.82 8.04
C VAL A 44 3.97 -0.35 7.94
N GLU A 45 3.87 0.22 6.73
CA GLU A 45 4.23 1.62 6.50
C GLU A 45 3.38 2.60 7.32
N MET A 46 2.07 2.37 7.43
CA MET A 46 1.18 3.21 8.25
C MET A 46 1.60 3.19 9.74
N ILE A 47 1.95 2.02 10.28
CA ILE A 47 2.42 1.87 11.66
C ILE A 47 3.75 2.61 11.86
N TYR A 48 4.67 2.56 10.88
CA TYR A 48 5.91 3.34 10.92
C TYR A 48 5.64 4.84 10.91
N ARG A 49 4.76 5.32 10.03
CA ARG A 49 4.41 6.75 9.96
C ARG A 49 3.71 7.27 11.22
N LEU A 50 3.03 6.39 11.96
CA LEU A 50 2.48 6.70 13.28
C LEU A 50 3.52 6.66 14.42
N GLY A 51 4.79 6.36 14.12
CA GLY A 51 5.87 6.28 15.11
C GLY A 51 5.79 5.04 16.00
N LYS A 52 5.11 3.98 15.56
CA LYS A 52 4.84 2.76 16.34
C LYS A 52 5.59 1.51 15.84
N GLN A 53 6.60 1.68 15.01
CA GLN A 53 7.38 0.61 14.39
C GLN A 53 8.01 -0.36 15.41
N LYS A 54 8.37 0.11 16.62
CA LYS A 54 8.95 -0.74 17.67
C LYS A 54 8.00 -1.83 18.19
N THR A 55 6.71 -1.72 17.89
CA THR A 55 5.72 -2.73 18.27
C THR A 55 5.65 -3.89 17.28
N ILE A 56 6.15 -3.73 16.05
CA ILE A 56 6.06 -4.75 15.02
C ILE A 56 7.07 -5.87 15.31
N VAL A 57 6.57 -7.07 15.54
CA VAL A 57 7.39 -8.28 15.82
C VAL A 57 7.43 -9.25 14.66
N GLY A 58 6.59 -9.07 13.64
CA GLY A 58 6.56 -9.88 12.43
C GLY A 58 5.75 -9.21 11.32
N THR A 59 6.07 -9.55 10.07
CA THR A 59 5.35 -9.09 8.86
C THR A 59 5.39 -10.19 7.80
N ASP A 60 4.54 -10.13 6.78
CA ASP A 60 4.69 -10.98 5.60
C ASP A 60 5.83 -10.47 4.67
N VAL A 61 6.16 -11.25 3.64
CA VAL A 61 7.25 -10.93 2.70
C VAL A 61 7.08 -9.60 1.96
N THR A 62 5.92 -8.96 2.05
CA THR A 62 5.66 -7.66 1.40
C THR A 62 6.03 -6.47 2.27
N GLY A 63 6.18 -6.66 3.58
CA GLY A 63 6.48 -5.62 4.57
C GLY A 63 7.93 -5.15 4.57
N VAL A 64 8.49 -4.85 3.40
CA VAL A 64 9.92 -4.49 3.21
C VAL A 64 10.19 -2.98 3.29
N TYR A 65 9.15 -2.17 3.35
CA TYR A 65 9.31 -0.72 3.45
C TYR A 65 8.63 -0.15 4.71
N PRO A 66 9.26 0.79 5.43
CA PRO A 66 10.66 1.22 5.26
C PRO A 66 11.64 0.04 5.42
N PRO A 67 12.89 0.12 4.90
CA PRO A 67 13.87 -0.94 5.09
C PRO A 67 14.01 -1.29 6.57
N ASN A 68 13.82 -2.55 6.91
CA ASN A 68 13.79 -3.00 8.30
C ASN A 68 14.32 -4.44 8.44
N LYS A 69 14.55 -4.87 9.67
CA LYS A 69 14.97 -6.23 10.02
C LYS A 69 13.86 -7.02 10.73
N ILE A 70 12.59 -6.71 10.44
CA ILE A 70 11.46 -7.40 11.04
C ILE A 70 11.40 -8.83 10.49
N PRO A 71 11.25 -9.86 11.34
CA PRO A 71 11.10 -11.23 10.88
C PRO A 71 9.91 -11.39 9.95
N SER A 72 10.11 -12.08 8.82
CA SER A 72 9.02 -12.46 7.94
C SER A 72 8.30 -13.68 8.50
N VAL A 73 6.96 -13.60 8.59
CA VAL A 73 6.12 -14.77 8.91
C VAL A 73 5.78 -15.61 7.67
N GLY A 74 6.28 -15.25 6.49
CA GLY A 74 6.06 -16.03 5.27
C GLY A 74 5.32 -15.29 4.16
N HIS A 75 4.84 -16.06 3.19
CA HIS A 75 4.23 -15.53 1.98
C HIS A 75 2.83 -14.96 2.27
N TRP A 76 2.53 -13.78 1.71
CA TRP A 76 1.26 -13.06 1.91
C TRP A 76 -0.01 -13.85 1.52
N ALA A 77 0.09 -14.81 0.59
CA ALA A 77 -1.03 -15.66 0.16
C ALA A 77 -1.06 -17.04 0.88
N GLN A 78 -0.15 -17.27 1.83
CA GLN A 78 -0.08 -18.49 2.64
C GLN A 78 0.53 -18.16 3.99
N LEU A 79 -0.28 -17.60 4.87
CA LEU A 79 0.14 -17.18 6.21
C LEU A 79 0.21 -18.40 7.15
N PRO A 80 1.37 -18.66 7.80
CA PRO A 80 1.53 -19.76 8.72
C PRO A 80 0.99 -19.37 10.10
N VAL A 81 -0.16 -19.90 10.48
CA VAL A 81 -0.83 -19.60 11.76
C VAL A 81 0.09 -19.87 12.95
N GLU A 82 0.76 -21.03 13.00
CA GLU A 82 1.67 -21.42 14.07
C GLU A 82 2.89 -20.49 14.15
N GLY A 83 3.46 -20.12 13.00
CA GLY A 83 4.54 -19.14 12.93
C GLY A 83 4.15 -17.78 13.47
N ILE A 84 2.93 -17.33 13.18
CA ILE A 84 2.38 -16.08 13.73
C ILE A 84 2.20 -16.20 15.25
N ILE A 85 1.59 -17.29 15.76
CA ILE A 85 1.37 -17.51 17.18
C ILE A 85 2.68 -17.59 17.95
N SER A 86 3.73 -18.20 17.38
CA SER A 86 5.04 -18.35 18.03
C SER A 86 5.70 -17.01 18.36
N LEU A 87 5.36 -15.94 17.63
CA LEU A 87 5.80 -14.57 17.93
C LEU A 87 5.07 -13.95 19.13
N LYS A 88 4.10 -14.67 19.72
CA LYS A 88 3.29 -14.22 20.88
C LYS A 88 2.76 -12.79 20.67
N PRO A 89 2.03 -12.51 19.58
CA PRO A 89 1.48 -11.20 19.33
C PRO A 89 0.30 -10.92 20.28
N ASP A 90 0.18 -9.68 20.72
CA ASP A 90 -1.02 -9.17 21.37
C ASP A 90 -2.07 -8.67 20.36
N LEU A 91 -1.63 -8.46 19.10
CA LEU A 91 -2.51 -8.11 17.99
C LEU A 91 -1.91 -8.56 16.65
N VAL A 92 -2.73 -9.14 15.80
CA VAL A 92 -2.45 -9.32 14.35
C VAL A 92 -3.32 -8.34 13.58
N ILE A 93 -2.70 -7.57 12.67
CA ILE A 93 -3.40 -6.60 11.81
C ILE A 93 -3.09 -6.93 10.36
N GLY A 94 -4.12 -7.02 9.54
CA GLY A 94 -4.01 -7.18 8.09
C GLY A 94 -5.24 -6.61 7.39
N THR A 95 -5.19 -6.46 6.09
CA THR A 95 -6.33 -6.02 5.28
C THR A 95 -7.21 -7.21 4.87
N ALA A 96 -8.47 -6.96 4.55
CA ALA A 96 -9.43 -8.01 4.18
C ALA A 96 -8.95 -8.81 2.95
N ASP A 97 -8.37 -8.15 1.95
CA ASP A 97 -7.76 -8.81 0.77
C ASP A 97 -6.57 -9.70 1.15
N ASN A 98 -5.77 -9.31 2.14
CA ASN A 98 -4.64 -10.10 2.63
C ASN A 98 -5.13 -11.41 3.30
N PHE A 99 -6.18 -11.34 4.12
CA PHE A 99 -6.77 -12.52 4.76
C PHE A 99 -7.62 -13.37 3.81
N ALA A 100 -8.09 -12.83 2.70
CA ALA A 100 -8.80 -13.58 1.67
C ALA A 100 -7.86 -14.20 0.61
N ALA A 101 -6.58 -13.80 0.58
CA ALA A 101 -5.65 -14.22 -0.45
C ALA A 101 -5.26 -15.70 -0.36
N GLY A 102 -5.21 -16.36 -1.49
CA GLY A 102 -4.68 -17.71 -1.64
C GLY A 102 -5.27 -18.72 -0.64
N LYS A 103 -4.46 -19.21 0.29
CA LYS A 103 -4.83 -20.22 1.32
C LYS A 103 -5.24 -19.63 2.67
N ASN A 104 -5.42 -18.31 2.76
CA ASN A 104 -5.63 -17.63 4.04
C ASN A 104 -7.08 -17.65 4.56
N GLY A 105 -8.05 -18.21 3.84
CA GLY A 105 -9.48 -18.10 4.13
C GLY A 105 -9.92 -18.50 5.56
N THR A 106 -9.15 -19.31 6.28
CA THR A 106 -9.43 -19.71 7.67
C THR A 106 -8.48 -19.12 8.71
N VAL A 107 -7.45 -18.36 8.28
CA VAL A 107 -6.38 -17.87 9.17
C VAL A 107 -6.92 -17.00 10.30
N VAL A 108 -7.86 -16.08 10.01
CA VAL A 108 -8.45 -15.20 11.03
C VAL A 108 -9.17 -15.99 12.11
N GLN A 109 -9.94 -17.03 11.72
CA GLN A 109 -10.67 -17.88 12.65
C GLN A 109 -9.71 -18.71 13.50
N GLN A 110 -8.66 -19.29 12.90
CA GLN A 110 -7.66 -20.08 13.61
C GLN A 110 -6.87 -19.24 14.62
N LEU A 111 -6.45 -18.03 14.27
CA LEU A 111 -5.77 -17.12 15.17
C LEU A 111 -6.67 -16.72 16.35
N ARG A 112 -7.94 -16.40 16.09
CA ARG A 112 -8.90 -16.06 17.16
C ARG A 112 -9.21 -17.25 18.06
N ALA A 113 -9.34 -18.45 17.51
CA ALA A 113 -9.51 -19.67 18.29
C ALA A 113 -8.31 -19.95 19.22
N ALA A 114 -7.10 -19.55 18.81
CA ALA A 114 -5.89 -19.59 19.63
C ALA A 114 -5.77 -18.41 20.63
N GLY A 115 -6.81 -17.56 20.76
CA GLY A 115 -6.83 -16.44 21.71
C GLY A 115 -6.11 -15.17 21.20
N VAL A 116 -5.66 -15.14 19.96
CA VAL A 116 -4.98 -13.97 19.38
C VAL A 116 -6.02 -12.95 18.91
N LYS A 117 -5.85 -11.69 19.29
CA LYS A 117 -6.68 -10.60 18.74
C LYS A 117 -6.31 -10.34 17.28
N VAL A 118 -7.31 -10.31 16.40
CA VAL A 118 -7.11 -10.05 14.97
C VAL A 118 -7.99 -8.89 14.52
N LEU A 119 -7.37 -7.81 14.06
CA LEU A 119 -8.05 -6.67 13.44
C LEU A 119 -7.95 -6.77 11.93
N VAL A 120 -9.09 -6.94 11.28
CA VAL A 120 -9.22 -6.92 9.82
C VAL A 120 -9.50 -5.49 9.38
N LEU A 121 -8.54 -4.86 8.71
CA LEU A 121 -8.72 -3.54 8.09
C LEU A 121 -9.50 -3.67 6.77
N PRO A 122 -10.18 -2.61 6.30
CA PRO A 122 -10.74 -2.58 4.94
C PRO A 122 -9.70 -2.99 3.90
N ALA A 123 -10.13 -3.66 2.83
CA ALA A 123 -9.25 -4.08 1.75
C ALA A 123 -8.43 -2.92 1.18
N SER A 124 -7.25 -3.21 0.64
CA SER A 124 -6.26 -2.20 0.25
C SER A 124 -6.78 -1.23 -0.80
N ASP A 125 -7.60 -1.70 -1.73
CA ASP A 125 -8.20 -0.92 -2.82
C ASP A 125 -9.58 -0.34 -2.46
N THR A 126 -10.21 -0.82 -1.39
CA THR A 126 -11.53 -0.33 -0.97
C THR A 126 -11.49 1.15 -0.63
N GLY A 127 -12.35 1.92 -1.31
CA GLY A 127 -12.48 3.35 -1.11
C GLY A 127 -11.30 4.18 -1.64
N GLY A 128 -10.38 3.60 -2.40
CA GLY A 128 -9.25 4.32 -2.98
C GLY A 128 -8.52 5.17 -1.93
N LEU A 129 -8.35 6.46 -2.22
CA LEU A 129 -7.70 7.41 -1.31
C LEU A 129 -8.42 7.59 0.03
N SER A 130 -9.75 7.54 0.05
CA SER A 130 -10.52 7.67 1.30
C SER A 130 -10.31 6.44 2.19
N GLY A 131 -10.14 5.27 1.60
CA GLY A 131 -9.81 4.02 2.31
C GLY A 131 -8.46 4.09 3.02
N VAL A 132 -7.46 4.75 2.44
CA VAL A 132 -6.16 4.99 3.12
C VAL A 132 -6.37 5.80 4.40
N LYS A 133 -7.16 6.88 4.33
CA LYS A 133 -7.47 7.71 5.51
C LYS A 133 -8.24 6.94 6.57
N THR A 134 -9.20 6.11 6.17
CA THR A 134 -9.95 5.24 7.08
C THR A 134 -9.01 4.30 7.82
N ARG A 135 -8.11 3.60 7.12
CA ARG A 135 -7.13 2.70 7.74
C ARG A 135 -6.16 3.44 8.66
N LEU A 136 -5.68 4.64 8.28
CA LEU A 136 -4.84 5.48 9.15
C LEU A 136 -5.56 5.87 10.44
N ASN A 137 -6.84 6.26 10.35
CA ASN A 137 -7.64 6.63 11.52
C ASN A 137 -7.88 5.43 12.44
N MET A 138 -8.19 4.26 11.89
CA MET A 138 -8.33 3.01 12.67
C MET A 138 -7.03 2.68 13.41
N LEU A 139 -5.87 2.75 12.75
CA LEU A 139 -4.58 2.54 13.39
C LEU A 139 -4.26 3.63 14.42
N GLY A 140 -4.65 4.87 14.18
CA GLY A 140 -4.58 5.96 15.17
C GLY A 140 -5.33 5.66 16.46
N GLN A 141 -6.49 5.02 16.36
CA GLN A 141 -7.28 4.54 17.51
C GLN A 141 -6.60 3.35 18.21
N VAL A 142 -6.13 2.34 17.43
CA VAL A 142 -5.38 1.17 17.95
C VAL A 142 -4.23 1.60 18.85
N TYR A 143 -3.48 2.59 18.42
CA TYR A 143 -2.27 3.06 19.12
C TYR A 143 -2.51 4.26 20.05
N ASN A 144 -3.75 4.70 20.20
CA ASN A 144 -4.12 5.92 20.96
C ASN A 144 -3.29 7.15 20.54
N VAL A 145 -3.16 7.38 19.22
CA VAL A 145 -2.46 8.51 18.62
C VAL A 145 -3.31 9.22 17.54
N PRO A 146 -4.54 9.66 17.87
CA PRO A 146 -5.45 10.22 16.87
C PRO A 146 -4.88 11.50 16.22
N ASN A 147 -4.14 12.32 16.96
CA ASN A 147 -3.51 13.53 16.43
C ASN A 147 -2.43 13.22 15.38
N ALA A 148 -1.65 12.17 15.57
CA ALA A 148 -0.67 11.74 14.56
C ALA A 148 -1.38 11.25 13.29
N ALA A 149 -2.44 10.46 13.42
CA ALA A 149 -3.25 10.01 12.28
C ALA A 149 -3.88 11.19 11.53
N ALA A 150 -4.45 12.16 12.25
CA ALA A 150 -5.02 13.37 11.65
C ALA A 150 -3.96 14.22 10.92
N SER A 151 -2.76 14.36 11.48
CA SER A 151 -1.65 15.05 10.83
C SER A 151 -1.22 14.37 9.52
N LEU A 152 -1.11 13.04 9.51
CA LEU A 152 -0.81 12.26 8.30
C LEU A 152 -1.90 12.43 7.25
N THR A 153 -3.18 12.39 7.64
CA THR A 153 -4.32 12.62 6.74
C THR A 153 -4.27 14.02 6.13
N LYS A 154 -3.95 15.05 6.93
CA LYS A 154 -3.80 16.42 6.44
C LYS A 154 -2.64 16.56 5.44
N SER A 155 -1.50 15.93 5.72
CA SER A 155 -0.35 15.89 4.80
C SER A 155 -0.72 15.22 3.47
N PHE A 156 -1.45 14.12 3.55
CA PHE A 156 -1.99 13.42 2.40
C PHE A 156 -2.86 14.35 1.53
N ASP A 157 -3.81 15.08 2.15
CA ASP A 157 -4.69 16.02 1.43
C ASP A 157 -3.92 17.18 0.79
N THR A 158 -2.89 17.67 1.48
CA THR A 158 -2.02 18.73 0.95
C THR A 158 -1.27 18.24 -0.30
N THR A 159 -0.72 17.04 -0.25
CA THR A 159 -0.04 16.45 -1.42
C THR A 159 -1.02 16.22 -2.58
N MET A 160 -2.25 15.79 -2.31
CA MET A 160 -3.28 15.61 -3.34
C MET A 160 -3.70 16.92 -4.02
N LYS A 161 -3.73 18.04 -3.28
CA LYS A 161 -3.91 19.38 -3.90
C LYS A 161 -2.76 19.71 -4.86
N ALA A 162 -1.52 19.39 -4.47
CA ALA A 162 -0.36 19.56 -5.35
C ALA A 162 -0.42 18.64 -6.57
N VAL A 163 -0.91 17.41 -6.45
CA VAL A 163 -1.16 16.51 -7.60
C VAL A 163 -2.12 17.17 -8.58
N ALA A 164 -3.26 17.66 -8.10
CA ALA A 164 -4.28 18.29 -8.95
C ALA A 164 -3.73 19.50 -9.73
N ALA A 165 -2.87 20.32 -9.09
CA ALA A 165 -2.24 21.49 -9.72
C ALA A 165 -1.14 21.12 -10.75
N ASN A 166 -0.68 19.87 -10.77
CA ASN A 166 0.39 19.41 -11.64
C ASN A 166 -0.08 18.42 -12.71
N LYS A 167 -1.38 18.28 -12.95
CA LYS A 167 -1.88 17.45 -14.06
C LYS A 167 -1.45 17.98 -15.42
N PRO A 168 -1.20 17.10 -16.41
CA PRO A 168 -0.87 17.49 -17.77
C PRO A 168 -2.06 18.17 -18.45
N LYS A 169 -1.82 19.01 -19.47
CA LYS A 169 -2.89 19.60 -20.29
C LYS A 169 -3.55 18.57 -21.22
N LYS A 170 -2.73 17.68 -21.80
CA LYS A 170 -3.20 16.55 -22.60
C LYS A 170 -3.13 15.28 -21.77
N THR A 171 -4.24 14.56 -21.66
CA THR A 171 -4.32 13.28 -20.94
C THR A 171 -3.62 12.20 -21.75
N PRO A 172 -2.43 11.68 -21.32
CA PRO A 172 -1.77 10.60 -22.03
C PRO A 172 -2.48 9.27 -21.88
N LYS A 173 -2.42 8.42 -22.91
CA LYS A 173 -2.73 7.02 -22.83
C LYS A 173 -1.55 6.29 -22.18
N VAL A 174 -1.77 5.66 -21.03
CA VAL A 174 -0.72 5.07 -20.21
C VAL A 174 -1.00 3.59 -19.99
N ILE A 175 0.03 2.76 -20.05
CA ILE A 175 -0.04 1.40 -19.51
C ILE A 175 0.87 1.28 -18.29
N PHE A 176 0.46 0.42 -17.33
CA PHE A 176 1.36 -0.05 -16.30
C PHE A 176 1.90 -1.41 -16.73
N LEU A 177 3.20 -1.48 -16.96
CA LEU A 177 3.88 -2.69 -17.38
C LEU A 177 4.63 -3.30 -16.19
N TYR A 178 4.35 -4.56 -15.90
CA TYR A 178 5.09 -5.35 -14.92
C TYR A 178 5.94 -6.37 -15.66
N ALA A 179 7.26 -6.33 -15.46
CA ALA A 179 8.17 -7.28 -16.07
C ALA A 179 9.02 -7.96 -15.00
N HIS A 180 9.08 -9.29 -15.03
CA HIS A 180 10.07 -10.09 -14.32
C HIS A 180 11.33 -10.27 -15.17
N SER A 181 11.14 -10.36 -16.49
CA SER A 181 12.19 -10.47 -17.51
C SER A 181 11.64 -9.96 -18.84
N ALA A 182 12.47 -9.93 -19.88
CA ALA A 182 12.06 -9.56 -21.24
C ALA A 182 11.01 -10.52 -21.85
N SER A 183 10.96 -11.78 -21.41
CA SER A 183 10.01 -12.80 -21.87
C SER A 183 8.81 -13.01 -20.92
N ASP A 184 8.84 -12.42 -19.72
CA ASP A 184 7.77 -12.54 -18.73
C ASP A 184 7.35 -11.14 -18.29
N ALA A 185 6.43 -10.56 -19.05
CA ALA A 185 5.86 -9.25 -18.81
C ALA A 185 4.33 -9.26 -18.91
N SER A 186 3.69 -8.39 -18.14
CA SER A 186 2.25 -8.26 -18.05
C SER A 186 1.83 -6.80 -18.04
N ILE A 187 0.65 -6.51 -18.60
CA ILE A 187 0.00 -5.20 -18.51
C ILE A 187 -1.05 -5.27 -17.40
N TYR A 188 -1.01 -4.35 -16.46
CA TYR A 188 -2.02 -4.19 -15.43
C TYR A 188 -3.26 -3.51 -16.01
N GLY A 189 -4.42 -4.11 -15.76
CA GLY A 189 -5.71 -3.62 -16.19
C GLY A 189 -6.19 -2.38 -15.43
N THR A 190 -7.49 -2.09 -15.57
CA THR A 190 -8.10 -0.87 -15.03
C THR A 190 -8.53 -0.99 -13.58
N GLU A 191 -8.13 -2.03 -12.85
CA GLU A 191 -8.37 -2.21 -11.43
C GLU A 191 -7.08 -2.10 -10.60
N GLY A 192 -7.22 -1.77 -9.32
CA GLY A 192 -6.13 -1.72 -8.34
C GLY A 192 -5.26 -0.47 -8.37
N GLY A 193 -4.17 -0.52 -7.60
CA GLY A 193 -3.34 0.64 -7.28
C GLY A 193 -2.59 1.25 -8.47
N ALA A 194 -2.26 0.45 -9.48
CA ALA A 194 -1.59 0.94 -10.69
C ALA A 194 -2.51 1.86 -11.51
N ASN A 195 -3.78 1.48 -11.67
CA ASN A 195 -4.79 2.29 -12.32
C ASN A 195 -5.07 3.57 -11.54
N GLU A 196 -5.20 3.47 -10.22
CA GLU A 196 -5.40 4.63 -9.34
C GLU A 196 -4.25 5.63 -9.50
N LEU A 197 -3.00 5.17 -9.48
CA LEU A 197 -1.83 6.03 -9.69
C LEU A 197 -1.87 6.78 -11.02
N ILE A 198 -2.13 6.06 -12.14
CA ILE A 198 -2.20 6.65 -13.48
C ILE A 198 -3.27 7.73 -13.53
N THR A 199 -4.47 7.44 -13.02
CA THR A 199 -5.62 8.35 -13.01
C THR A 199 -5.36 9.59 -12.16
N LEU A 200 -4.80 9.42 -10.97
CA LEU A 200 -4.43 10.53 -10.10
C LEU A 200 -3.41 11.44 -10.75
N ALA A 201 -2.40 10.88 -11.42
CA ALA A 201 -1.38 11.64 -12.13
C ALA A 201 -1.90 12.37 -13.39
N GLY A 202 -3.16 12.15 -13.78
CA GLY A 202 -3.77 12.78 -14.94
C GLY A 202 -3.59 12.02 -16.27
N GLY A 203 -3.20 10.74 -16.20
CA GLY A 203 -3.21 9.82 -17.33
C GLY A 203 -4.51 9.04 -17.43
N LYS A 204 -4.69 8.34 -18.55
CA LYS A 204 -5.75 7.35 -18.77
C LYS A 204 -5.11 5.99 -18.95
N ASN A 205 -5.45 5.03 -18.09
CA ASN A 205 -5.03 3.64 -18.30
C ASN A 205 -5.65 3.14 -19.61
N ALA A 206 -4.78 2.75 -20.53
CA ALA A 206 -5.17 2.35 -21.89
C ALA A 206 -5.39 0.84 -22.03
N ALA A 207 -5.22 0.06 -20.96
CA ALA A 207 -5.54 -1.38 -20.97
C ALA A 207 -7.06 -1.57 -21.22
N PRO A 208 -7.45 -2.39 -22.22
CA PRO A 208 -8.86 -2.60 -22.55
C PRO A 208 -9.52 -3.68 -21.68
N PHE A 209 -8.91 -4.04 -20.54
CA PHE A 209 -9.35 -5.09 -19.63
C PHE A 209 -9.18 -4.64 -18.17
N LYS A 210 -9.85 -5.33 -17.25
CA LYS A 210 -9.82 -5.05 -15.81
C LYS A 210 -8.63 -5.68 -15.12
N ASP A 211 -8.43 -6.97 -15.36
CA ASP A 211 -7.40 -7.80 -14.73
C ASP A 211 -6.02 -7.59 -15.36
N THR A 212 -5.00 -8.22 -14.80
CA THR A 212 -3.65 -8.28 -15.38
C THR A 212 -3.60 -9.32 -16.48
N LYS A 213 -3.03 -8.97 -17.64
CA LYS A 213 -2.84 -9.89 -18.78
C LYS A 213 -1.39 -9.91 -19.25
N ALA A 214 -0.95 -11.06 -19.76
CA ALA A 214 0.35 -11.20 -20.40
C ALA A 214 0.52 -10.18 -21.54
N LEU A 215 1.71 -9.63 -21.68
CA LEU A 215 2.06 -8.73 -22.76
C LEU A 215 2.21 -9.52 -24.06
N THR A 216 1.56 -9.05 -25.13
CA THR A 216 1.85 -9.47 -26.51
C THR A 216 2.20 -8.25 -27.35
N ALA A 217 3.03 -8.44 -28.38
CA ALA A 217 3.43 -7.36 -29.29
C ALA A 217 2.22 -6.72 -29.99
N GLU A 218 1.28 -7.57 -30.45
CA GLU A 218 0.08 -7.14 -31.16
C GLU A 218 -0.82 -6.30 -30.26
N ALA A 219 -1.06 -6.76 -29.01
CA ALA A 219 -1.88 -6.02 -28.05
C ALA A 219 -1.24 -4.65 -27.74
N LEU A 220 0.07 -4.62 -27.56
CA LEU A 220 0.80 -3.39 -27.25
C LEU A 220 0.75 -2.38 -28.39
N VAL A 221 0.96 -2.83 -29.65
CA VAL A 221 0.88 -2.00 -30.84
C VAL A 221 -0.56 -1.48 -31.04
N ALA A 222 -1.57 -2.31 -30.81
CA ALA A 222 -2.97 -1.92 -30.90
C ALA A 222 -3.36 -0.88 -29.83
N ILE A 223 -2.89 -1.02 -28.61
CA ILE A 223 -3.09 -0.04 -27.52
C ILE A 223 -2.37 1.27 -27.86
N ASN A 224 -1.18 1.20 -28.41
CA ASN A 224 -0.29 2.31 -28.75
C ASN A 224 -0.24 3.36 -27.63
N PRO A 225 0.31 3.03 -26.44
CA PRO A 225 0.37 3.95 -25.31
C PRO A 225 1.31 5.13 -25.61
N ASP A 226 1.00 6.28 -25.01
CA ASP A 226 1.84 7.49 -25.04
C ASP A 226 2.94 7.47 -23.97
N ALA A 227 2.73 6.66 -22.92
CA ALA A 227 3.63 6.49 -21.80
C ALA A 227 3.55 5.06 -21.23
N ILE A 228 4.67 4.58 -20.69
CA ILE A 228 4.78 3.32 -19.95
C ILE A 228 5.20 3.66 -18.52
N VAL A 229 4.48 3.15 -17.53
CA VAL A 229 4.86 3.20 -16.12
C VAL A 229 5.25 1.79 -15.68
N MET A 230 6.35 1.67 -14.95
CA MET A 230 6.88 0.39 -14.48
C MET A 230 7.32 0.48 -13.02
N LEU A 231 7.47 -0.67 -12.36
CA LEU A 231 8.25 -0.73 -11.12
C LEU A 231 9.73 -0.54 -11.43
N GLU A 232 10.46 0.13 -10.53
CA GLU A 232 11.91 0.34 -10.66
C GLU A 232 12.66 -0.97 -10.92
N ARG A 233 12.40 -2.01 -10.10
CA ARG A 233 13.01 -3.34 -10.28
C ARG A 233 12.68 -4.00 -11.63
N GLY A 234 11.47 -3.75 -12.16
CA GLY A 234 11.05 -4.31 -13.45
C GLY A 234 11.84 -3.70 -14.59
N LEU A 235 12.06 -2.38 -14.55
CA LEU A 235 12.88 -1.70 -15.56
C LEU A 235 14.35 -2.13 -15.48
N GLU A 236 14.90 -2.25 -14.26
CA GLU A 236 16.26 -2.76 -14.04
C GLU A 236 16.42 -4.20 -14.56
N GLY A 237 15.44 -5.07 -14.26
CA GLY A 237 15.44 -6.47 -14.66
C GLY A 237 15.41 -6.71 -16.17
N VAL A 238 14.88 -5.78 -16.95
CA VAL A 238 14.90 -5.83 -18.42
C VAL A 238 16.09 -5.10 -19.05
N GLY A 239 17.02 -4.58 -18.26
CA GLY A 239 18.19 -3.85 -18.77
C GLY A 239 17.96 -2.36 -19.02
N GLY A 240 17.09 -1.73 -18.23
CA GLY A 240 16.75 -0.33 -18.34
C GLY A 240 15.92 0.00 -19.57
N VAL A 241 15.86 1.29 -19.94
CA VAL A 241 15.07 1.76 -21.08
C VAL A 241 15.53 1.13 -22.40
N GLU A 242 16.83 0.96 -22.58
CA GLU A 242 17.39 0.35 -23.81
C GLU A 242 17.03 -1.14 -23.94
N GLY A 243 16.99 -1.87 -22.82
CA GLY A 243 16.53 -3.27 -22.79
C GLY A 243 15.01 -3.35 -23.04
N LEU A 244 14.24 -2.47 -22.41
CA LEU A 244 12.80 -2.38 -22.62
C LEU A 244 12.44 -2.13 -24.09
N LEU A 245 13.16 -1.24 -24.78
CA LEU A 245 12.92 -0.93 -26.21
C LEU A 245 13.17 -2.10 -27.15
N LYS A 246 13.96 -3.10 -26.72
CA LYS A 246 14.18 -4.35 -27.49
C LYS A 246 13.04 -5.36 -27.32
N MET A 247 12.15 -5.17 -26.31
CA MET A 247 11.01 -6.07 -26.14
C MET A 247 10.02 -5.90 -27.32
N PRO A 248 9.38 -7.02 -27.77
CA PRO A 248 8.49 -6.99 -28.92
C PRO A 248 7.37 -5.96 -28.77
N GLY A 249 7.18 -5.12 -29.78
CA GLY A 249 6.11 -4.12 -29.86
C GLY A 249 6.43 -2.79 -29.15
N ILE A 250 7.33 -2.73 -28.17
CA ILE A 250 7.59 -1.51 -27.37
C ILE A 250 8.06 -0.35 -28.26
N ALA A 251 9.11 -0.55 -29.07
CA ALA A 251 9.67 0.50 -29.93
C ALA A 251 8.68 1.05 -30.99
N GLN A 252 7.63 0.30 -31.31
CA GLN A 252 6.60 0.67 -32.29
C GLN A 252 5.50 1.56 -31.68
N THR A 253 5.44 1.68 -30.34
CA THR A 253 4.46 2.55 -29.66
C THR A 253 4.90 4.01 -29.61
N ASN A 254 3.96 4.93 -29.33
CA ASN A 254 4.28 6.32 -29.04
C ASN A 254 5.23 6.46 -27.85
N ALA A 255 5.01 5.67 -26.80
CA ALA A 255 5.87 5.62 -25.61
C ALA A 255 7.31 5.19 -25.97
N GLY A 256 7.47 4.13 -26.76
CA GLY A 256 8.78 3.61 -27.17
C GLY A 256 9.55 4.60 -28.04
N ARG A 257 8.91 5.13 -29.08
CA ARG A 257 9.52 6.15 -29.99
C ARG A 257 10.02 7.39 -29.26
N ASN A 258 9.29 7.81 -28.22
CA ASN A 258 9.62 9.00 -27.43
C ASN A 258 10.37 8.69 -26.13
N LYS A 259 10.72 7.42 -25.87
CA LYS A 259 11.37 6.94 -24.64
C LYS A 259 10.63 7.39 -23.35
N ARG A 260 9.31 7.51 -23.41
CA ARG A 260 8.47 7.95 -22.29
C ARG A 260 8.18 6.78 -21.35
N VAL A 261 9.20 6.44 -20.56
CA VAL A 261 9.18 5.38 -19.57
C VAL A 261 9.40 5.99 -18.19
N TYR A 262 8.48 5.76 -17.28
CA TYR A 262 8.49 6.30 -15.92
C TYR A 262 8.52 5.17 -14.91
N THR A 263 9.22 5.38 -13.80
CA THR A 263 9.32 4.37 -12.75
C THR A 263 8.68 4.80 -11.46
N VAL A 264 8.15 3.83 -10.75
CA VAL A 264 7.61 3.96 -9.40
C VAL A 264 8.15 2.87 -8.48
N ASP A 265 8.15 3.17 -7.20
CA ASP A 265 8.58 2.25 -6.15
C ASP A 265 7.75 0.95 -6.15
N ASN A 266 8.38 -0.14 -5.74
CA ASN A 266 7.80 -1.48 -5.77
C ASN A 266 6.56 -1.67 -4.89
N SER A 267 6.32 -0.78 -3.94
CA SER A 267 5.17 -0.83 -3.01
C SER A 267 3.86 -0.30 -3.60
N ILE A 268 3.86 0.24 -4.82
CA ILE A 268 2.63 0.76 -5.48
C ILE A 268 1.56 -0.31 -5.72
N ARG A 269 1.89 -1.57 -5.54
CA ARG A 269 0.99 -2.70 -5.69
C ARG A 269 -0.31 -2.57 -4.89
N TRP A 270 -0.25 -1.87 -3.75
CA TRP A 270 -1.40 -1.57 -2.89
C TRP A 270 -1.57 -0.08 -2.73
N ILE A 271 -2.82 0.37 -2.61
CA ILE A 271 -3.14 1.77 -2.35
C ILE A 271 -2.77 2.10 -0.90
N GLY A 272 -1.71 2.85 -0.72
CA GLY A 272 -1.08 3.13 0.56
C GLY A 272 -0.81 4.61 0.81
N PRO A 273 -0.20 4.93 1.95
CA PRO A 273 -0.01 6.32 2.39
C PRO A 273 0.96 7.13 1.53
N ARG A 274 1.80 6.48 0.70
CA ARG A 274 2.68 7.17 -0.27
C ARG A 274 2.08 7.36 -1.65
N LEU A 275 0.87 6.86 -1.92
CA LEU A 275 0.25 7.01 -3.23
C LEU A 275 0.18 8.47 -3.73
N PRO A 276 -0.12 9.49 -2.89
CA PRO A 276 -0.05 10.88 -3.33
C PRO A 276 1.34 11.35 -3.73
N GLU A 277 2.39 10.87 -3.08
CA GLU A 277 3.78 11.21 -3.39
C GLU A 277 4.19 10.67 -4.77
N PHE A 278 3.82 9.40 -5.04
CA PHE A 278 4.03 8.78 -6.36
C PHE A 278 3.22 9.48 -7.46
N ALA A 279 1.95 9.78 -7.17
CA ALA A 279 1.09 10.48 -8.10
C ALA A 279 1.62 11.89 -8.42
N LEU A 280 2.16 12.61 -7.42
CA LEU A 280 2.75 13.93 -7.63
C LEU A 280 4.01 13.87 -8.51
N LYS A 281 4.91 12.90 -8.24
CA LYS A 281 6.11 12.66 -9.07
C LYS A 281 5.69 12.42 -10.52
N LEU A 282 4.77 11.50 -10.74
CA LEU A 282 4.31 11.12 -12.07
C LEU A 282 3.55 12.26 -12.77
N ALA A 283 2.68 12.98 -12.05
CA ALA A 283 1.95 14.13 -12.60
C ALA A 283 2.89 15.24 -13.11
N ARG A 284 3.96 15.54 -12.37
CA ARG A 284 4.97 16.51 -12.79
C ARG A 284 5.70 16.07 -14.06
N GLN A 285 6.03 14.79 -14.18
CA GLN A 285 6.64 14.22 -15.38
C GLN A 285 5.68 14.29 -16.57
N PHE A 286 4.43 13.87 -16.37
CA PHE A 286 3.40 13.98 -17.42
C PHE A 286 3.17 15.44 -17.85
N LYS A 287 3.13 16.38 -16.89
CA LYS A 287 2.98 17.81 -17.21
C LYS A 287 4.11 18.37 -18.06
N ALA A 288 5.33 17.87 -17.86
CA ALA A 288 6.50 18.27 -18.65
C ALA A 288 6.39 17.74 -20.08
N ASP A 289 5.97 16.50 -20.27
CA ASP A 289 6.01 15.77 -21.53
C ASP A 289 4.71 15.87 -22.36
N PHE A 290 3.58 16.20 -21.73
CA PHE A 290 2.24 16.28 -22.35
C PHE A 290 1.61 17.67 -22.14
N ARG A 291 2.22 18.69 -22.77
CA ARG A 291 1.82 20.11 -22.71
C ARG A 291 0.60 20.43 -23.54
#